data_01f4e0a8895d9aae48ede8a79c46735d
#
_entry.id   01f4e0a8895d9aae48ede8a79c46735d
#
_cell.length_a   1.000
_cell.length_b   1.000
_cell.length_c   1.000
_cell.angle_alpha   90.00
_cell.angle_beta   90.00
_cell.angle_gamma   90.00
#
_symmetry.space_group_name_H-M   'P 1'
#
loop_
_entity.id
_entity.type
_entity.pdbx_description
1 polymer ?
#
loop_
_entity_poly.entity_id
_entity_poly.type
_entity_poly.pdbx_seq_one_letter_code
_entity_poly.pdbx_strand_id
1 'polypeptide(L)'
;MDGDRERWNATWRERAGELERPARFLEEHAHLLPASGKALDLAGGAGRNAIWLARRGLDVTLVDVSDVALTRAESRAASTGVTLRTRRVDLDEPLELAPLYDLVVIVHFLDRDHRDDYAQLLVEGGVLVHVQQTVVNLERHAKPSRRFLVEQGELAEWIARIGFELVAEREGWNDDGVHEAAVIARRIAVAAQEPEPEPPAPSGGPYR
;
A
#
# COMPACT_ATOMS: atom_id res chain seq x y z
N MET A 1 -0.26 1.14 19.99
CA MET A 1 0.95 0.73 20.76
C MET A 1 0.83 -0.73 21.21
N ASP A 2 1.22 -1.18 22.41
CA ASP A 2 1.20 -2.61 22.78
C ASP A 2 -0.16 -3.30 22.57
N GLY A 3 -1.29 -2.58 22.74
CA GLY A 3 -2.62 -3.15 22.60
C GLY A 3 -2.99 -3.63 21.20
N ASP A 4 -2.57 -2.93 20.14
CA ASP A 4 -2.86 -3.35 18.75
C ASP A 4 -2.00 -4.52 18.35
N ARG A 5 -0.73 -4.51 18.74
CA ARG A 5 0.17 -5.62 18.55
C ARG A 5 -0.34 -6.89 19.23
N GLU A 6 -0.75 -6.82 20.49
CA GLU A 6 -1.28 -7.97 21.23
C GLU A 6 -2.58 -8.51 20.60
N ARG A 7 -3.49 -7.61 20.20
CA ARG A 7 -4.73 -7.96 19.51
C ARG A 7 -4.46 -8.69 18.19
N TRP A 8 -3.58 -8.15 17.35
CA TRP A 8 -3.24 -8.78 16.08
C TRP A 8 -2.45 -10.08 16.27
N ASN A 9 -1.54 -10.15 17.23
CA ASN A 9 -0.87 -11.39 17.59
C ASN A 9 -1.86 -12.48 18.00
N ALA A 10 -2.88 -12.15 18.79
CA ALA A 10 -3.94 -13.09 19.17
C ALA A 10 -4.74 -13.54 17.92
N THR A 11 -5.16 -12.59 17.09
CA THR A 11 -5.89 -12.86 15.85
C THR A 11 -5.09 -13.82 14.94
N TRP A 12 -3.80 -13.59 14.78
CA TRP A 12 -2.96 -14.44 13.94
C TRP A 12 -2.66 -15.81 14.56
N ARG A 13 -2.67 -15.96 15.89
CA ARG A 13 -2.58 -17.28 16.53
C ARG A 13 -3.82 -18.13 16.26
N GLU A 14 -4.99 -17.54 16.22
CA GLU A 14 -6.26 -18.23 16.01
C GLU A 14 -6.52 -18.60 14.54
N ARG A 15 -6.00 -17.82 13.59
CA ARG A 15 -6.17 -18.11 12.16
C ARG A 15 -5.42 -19.39 11.78
N ALA A 16 -6.13 -20.38 11.27
CA ALA A 16 -5.55 -21.64 10.79
C ALA A 16 -4.77 -21.43 9.46
N GLY A 17 -3.79 -22.26 9.23
CA GLY A 17 -2.59 -22.15 8.47
C GLY A 17 -2.57 -22.30 6.95
N GLU A 18 -3.60 -22.11 6.15
CA GLU A 18 -3.45 -22.23 4.70
C GLU A 18 -2.83 -20.99 4.06
N LEU A 19 -2.09 -21.22 2.95
CA LEU A 19 -1.53 -20.15 2.13
C LEU A 19 -2.69 -19.51 1.36
N GLU A 20 -3.16 -18.39 1.86
CA GLU A 20 -4.20 -17.63 1.19
C GLU A 20 -3.69 -17.14 -0.17
N ARG A 21 -4.57 -17.09 -1.16
CA ARG A 21 -4.26 -16.44 -2.45
C ARG A 21 -3.99 -14.97 -2.24
N PRO A 22 -3.17 -14.33 -3.09
CA PRO A 22 -3.03 -12.88 -3.09
C PRO A 22 -4.40 -12.22 -3.34
N ALA A 23 -4.49 -10.94 -3.09
CA ALA A 23 -5.69 -10.19 -3.43
C ALA A 23 -6.00 -10.36 -4.92
N ARG A 24 -7.23 -10.74 -5.23
CA ARG A 24 -7.65 -11.04 -6.61
C ARG A 24 -7.41 -9.87 -7.56
N PHE A 25 -7.70 -8.66 -7.12
CA PHE A 25 -7.45 -7.45 -7.91
C PHE A 25 -5.98 -7.30 -8.29
N LEU A 26 -5.06 -7.67 -7.39
CA LEU A 26 -3.62 -7.66 -7.64
C LEU A 26 -3.22 -8.70 -8.72
N GLU A 27 -3.81 -9.91 -8.68
CA GLU A 27 -3.57 -10.96 -9.69
C GLU A 27 -4.11 -10.58 -11.06
N GLU A 28 -5.34 -10.09 -11.13
CA GLU A 28 -6.03 -9.71 -12.38
C GLU A 28 -5.30 -8.58 -13.09
N HIS A 29 -4.67 -7.67 -12.35
CA HIS A 29 -3.96 -6.52 -12.89
C HIS A 29 -2.43 -6.66 -12.84
N ALA A 30 -1.94 -7.88 -12.78
CA ALA A 30 -0.50 -8.17 -12.70
C ALA A 30 0.34 -7.52 -13.81
N HIS A 31 -0.26 -7.29 -14.98
CA HIS A 31 0.36 -6.65 -16.13
C HIS A 31 0.59 -5.13 -15.97
N LEU A 32 -0.07 -4.49 -14.99
CA LEU A 32 0.11 -3.08 -14.65
C LEU A 32 1.18 -2.84 -13.58
N LEU A 33 1.66 -3.91 -12.94
CA LEU A 33 2.65 -3.84 -11.89
C LEU A 33 4.07 -3.89 -12.46
N PRO A 34 5.07 -3.31 -11.77
CA PRO A 34 6.46 -3.43 -12.17
C PRO A 34 6.90 -4.91 -12.19
N ALA A 35 7.70 -5.27 -13.20
CA ALA A 35 8.23 -6.63 -13.36
C ALA A 35 9.44 -6.92 -12.44
N SER A 36 10.09 -5.87 -11.91
CA SER A 36 11.25 -5.92 -11.02
C SER A 36 11.30 -4.64 -10.19
N GLY A 37 12.22 -4.56 -9.24
CA GLY A 37 12.37 -3.42 -8.35
C GLY A 37 11.95 -3.74 -6.94
N LYS A 38 11.78 -2.71 -6.12
CA LYS A 38 11.44 -2.83 -4.69
C LYS A 38 9.94 -2.70 -4.46
N ALA A 39 9.38 -3.64 -3.73
CA ALA A 39 7.97 -3.58 -3.33
C ALA A 39 7.82 -3.50 -1.80
N LEU A 40 6.82 -2.77 -1.36
CA LEU A 40 6.41 -2.69 0.04
C LEU A 40 4.99 -3.24 0.17
N ASP A 41 4.81 -4.23 1.05
CA ASP A 41 3.48 -4.74 1.45
C ASP A 41 3.17 -4.21 2.86
N LEU A 42 2.31 -3.17 2.92
CA LEU A 42 1.94 -2.47 4.15
C LEU A 42 0.83 -3.24 4.88
N ALA A 43 1.04 -3.51 6.18
CA ALA A 43 0.16 -4.34 6.99
C ALA A 43 -0.10 -5.70 6.33
N GLY A 44 0.95 -6.29 5.71
CA GLY A 44 0.85 -7.45 4.83
C GLY A 44 0.55 -8.77 5.54
N GLY A 45 0.42 -8.76 6.89
CA GLY A 45 0.05 -9.92 7.68
C GLY A 45 0.99 -11.11 7.47
N ALA A 46 0.43 -12.29 7.20
CA ALA A 46 1.19 -13.51 6.94
C ALA A 46 1.74 -13.62 5.50
N GLY A 47 1.80 -12.51 4.76
CA GLY A 47 2.60 -12.37 3.55
C GLY A 47 2.00 -12.93 2.26
N ARG A 48 0.67 -13.11 2.15
CA ARG A 48 0.06 -13.67 0.93
C ARG A 48 0.40 -12.87 -0.33
N ASN A 49 0.32 -11.54 -0.27
CA ASN A 49 0.66 -10.64 -1.37
C ASN A 49 2.18 -10.54 -1.54
N ALA A 50 2.92 -10.35 -0.44
CA ALA A 50 4.38 -10.27 -0.45
C ALA A 50 5.04 -11.49 -1.11
N ILE A 51 4.62 -12.71 -0.76
CA ILE A 51 5.14 -13.95 -1.35
C ILE A 51 4.83 -14.03 -2.85
N TRP A 52 3.62 -13.65 -3.25
CA TRP A 52 3.24 -13.63 -4.66
C TRP A 52 4.07 -12.62 -5.46
N LEU A 53 4.30 -11.42 -4.92
CA LEU A 53 5.16 -10.40 -5.52
C LEU A 53 6.62 -10.86 -5.62
N ALA A 54 7.15 -11.48 -4.57
CA ALA A 54 8.52 -12.02 -4.58
C ALA A 54 8.71 -13.13 -5.64
N ARG A 55 7.70 -13.99 -5.83
CA ARG A 55 7.70 -15.00 -6.92
C ARG A 55 7.72 -14.39 -8.31
N ARG A 56 7.28 -13.15 -8.45
CA ARG A 56 7.32 -12.38 -9.71
C ARG A 56 8.64 -11.63 -9.93
N GLY A 57 9.59 -11.74 -8.99
CA GLY A 57 10.92 -11.16 -9.12
C GLY A 57 11.11 -9.81 -8.42
N LEU A 58 10.15 -9.34 -7.63
CA LEU A 58 10.27 -8.12 -6.85
C LEU A 58 11.07 -8.38 -5.55
N ASP A 59 11.85 -7.39 -5.13
CA ASP A 59 12.53 -7.36 -3.84
C ASP A 59 11.55 -6.79 -2.79
N VAL A 60 10.92 -7.70 -2.04
CA VAL A 60 9.76 -7.34 -1.22
C VAL A 60 10.14 -7.10 0.23
N THR A 61 9.76 -5.94 0.75
CA THR A 61 9.70 -5.64 2.18
C THR A 61 8.24 -5.77 2.64
N LEU A 62 8.01 -6.58 3.66
CA LEU A 62 6.71 -6.74 4.31
C LEU A 62 6.78 -6.11 5.69
N VAL A 63 5.83 -5.23 6.00
CA VAL A 63 5.70 -4.62 7.32
C VAL A 63 4.36 -4.97 7.94
N ASP A 64 4.38 -5.30 9.24
CA ASP A 64 3.19 -5.54 10.04
C ASP A 64 3.51 -5.28 11.52
N VAL A 65 2.50 -4.98 12.34
CA VAL A 65 2.67 -4.81 13.78
C VAL A 65 2.79 -6.15 14.51
N SER A 66 2.29 -7.23 13.92
CA SER A 66 2.22 -8.57 14.51
C SER A 66 3.47 -9.40 14.28
N ASP A 67 4.21 -9.68 15.34
CA ASP A 67 5.35 -10.62 15.28
C ASP A 67 4.93 -12.02 14.82
N VAL A 68 3.72 -12.46 15.21
CA VAL A 68 3.16 -13.77 14.82
C VAL A 68 2.90 -13.83 13.32
N ALA A 69 2.36 -12.75 12.75
CA ALA A 69 2.14 -12.64 11.31
C ALA A 69 3.46 -12.70 10.53
N LEU A 70 4.44 -11.89 10.94
CA LEU A 70 5.75 -11.83 10.31
C LEU A 70 6.48 -13.18 10.35
N THR A 71 6.51 -13.85 11.50
CA THR A 71 7.09 -15.20 11.62
C THR A 71 6.43 -16.20 10.67
N ARG A 72 5.12 -16.12 10.50
CA ARG A 72 4.40 -16.95 9.53
C ARG A 72 4.75 -16.60 8.08
N ALA A 73 4.87 -15.32 7.77
CA ALA A 73 5.27 -14.86 6.44
C ALA A 73 6.67 -15.39 6.07
N GLU A 74 7.63 -15.31 6.98
CA GLU A 74 8.98 -15.84 6.81
C GLU A 74 8.97 -17.36 6.57
N SER A 75 8.25 -18.10 7.41
CA SER A 75 8.14 -19.57 7.29
C SER A 75 7.52 -19.96 5.95
N ARG A 76 6.45 -19.26 5.51
CA ARG A 76 5.79 -19.49 4.22
C ARG A 76 6.69 -19.12 3.04
N ALA A 77 7.39 -18.02 3.11
CA ALA A 77 8.35 -17.61 2.09
C ALA A 77 9.43 -18.68 1.91
N ALA A 78 10.04 -19.13 3.01
CA ALA A 78 11.04 -20.18 2.98
C ALA A 78 10.50 -21.48 2.37
N SER A 79 9.28 -21.92 2.74
CA SER A 79 8.65 -23.13 2.19
C SER A 79 8.33 -23.03 0.70
N THR A 80 8.24 -21.82 0.16
CA THR A 80 7.95 -21.56 -1.26
C THR A 80 9.18 -21.14 -2.06
N GLY A 81 10.36 -21.12 -1.44
CA GLY A 81 11.64 -20.82 -2.08
C GLY A 81 11.83 -19.34 -2.43
N VAL A 82 11.13 -18.42 -1.77
CA VAL A 82 11.32 -16.98 -1.94
C VAL A 82 11.86 -16.34 -0.67
N THR A 83 12.48 -15.18 -0.81
CA THR A 83 12.99 -14.38 0.31
C THR A 83 12.13 -13.13 0.48
N LEU A 84 11.78 -12.81 1.72
CA LEU A 84 11.15 -11.56 2.10
C LEU A 84 12.04 -10.83 3.10
N ARG A 85 12.04 -9.50 3.05
CA ARG A 85 12.47 -8.68 4.18
C ARG A 85 11.26 -8.36 5.03
N THR A 86 11.24 -8.83 6.26
CA THR A 86 10.18 -8.53 7.20
C THR A 86 10.63 -7.46 8.20
N ARG A 87 9.75 -6.53 8.53
CA ARG A 87 9.99 -5.53 9.57
C ARG A 87 8.74 -5.37 10.40
N ARG A 88 8.90 -5.43 11.72
CA ARG A 88 7.83 -5.04 12.63
C ARG A 88 7.77 -3.51 12.68
N VAL A 89 6.63 -2.97 12.26
CA VAL A 89 6.35 -1.53 12.26
C VAL A 89 4.96 -1.32 12.83
N ASP A 90 4.86 -0.37 13.76
CA ASP A 90 3.59 0.17 14.19
C ASP A 90 3.24 1.32 13.24
N LEU A 91 2.18 1.16 12.47
CA LEU A 91 1.79 2.14 11.45
C LEU A 91 1.05 3.35 12.05
N ASP A 92 0.71 3.31 13.36
CA ASP A 92 0.24 4.47 14.11
C ASP A 92 1.38 5.43 14.50
N GLU A 93 2.64 5.04 14.26
CA GLU A 93 3.83 5.85 14.50
C GLU A 93 4.40 6.38 13.18
N PRO A 94 5.16 7.50 13.19
CA PRO A 94 5.79 8.03 11.99
C PRO A 94 6.63 6.98 11.26
N LEU A 95 6.41 6.85 9.96
CA LEU A 95 7.08 5.84 9.14
C LEU A 95 8.52 6.24 8.84
N GLU A 96 9.46 5.58 9.48
CA GLU A 96 10.88 5.61 9.10
C GLU A 96 11.18 4.51 8.06
N LEU A 97 10.55 4.58 6.90
CA LEU A 97 10.77 3.68 5.78
C LEU A 97 11.58 4.37 4.68
N ALA A 98 12.81 4.00 4.56
CA ALA A 98 13.67 4.26 3.42
C ALA A 98 14.29 2.93 2.97
N PRO A 99 14.50 2.70 1.69
CA PRO A 99 14.42 3.57 0.52
C PRO A 99 13.02 3.62 -0.11
N LEU A 100 12.85 4.51 -1.11
CA LEU A 100 11.66 4.57 -1.94
C LEU A 100 11.43 3.27 -2.71
N TYR A 101 10.15 2.96 -3.00
CA TYR A 101 9.68 1.72 -3.60
C TYR A 101 9.10 1.96 -5.01
N ASP A 102 9.26 0.97 -5.87
CA ASP A 102 8.63 0.94 -7.20
C ASP A 102 7.15 0.53 -7.11
N LEU A 103 6.79 -0.20 -6.03
CA LEU A 103 5.44 -0.66 -5.76
C LEU A 103 5.13 -0.56 -4.26
N VAL A 104 4.00 0.02 -3.92
CA VAL A 104 3.41 -0.04 -2.58
C VAL A 104 2.04 -0.73 -2.67
N VAL A 105 1.83 -1.75 -1.85
CA VAL A 105 0.59 -2.52 -1.78
C VAL A 105 -0.01 -2.39 -0.40
N ILE A 106 -1.31 -2.06 -0.35
CA ILE A 106 -2.11 -1.92 0.86
C ILE A 106 -3.38 -2.73 0.65
N VAL A 107 -3.57 -3.81 1.43
CA VAL A 107 -4.75 -4.68 1.27
C VAL A 107 -5.41 -4.92 2.62
N HIS A 108 -6.67 -4.50 2.74
CA HIS A 108 -7.49 -4.63 3.94
C HIS A 108 -6.86 -3.95 5.19
N PHE A 109 -6.14 -2.88 4.95
CA PHE A 109 -5.65 -1.97 5.96
C PHE A 109 -6.08 -0.54 5.62
N LEU A 110 -6.65 0.17 6.58
CA LEU A 110 -7.14 1.54 6.40
C LEU A 110 -6.63 2.42 7.53
N ASP A 111 -5.81 3.37 7.13
CA ASP A 111 -5.33 4.45 7.96
C ASP A 111 -5.51 5.76 7.20
N ARG A 112 -6.52 6.54 7.59
CA ARG A 112 -6.83 7.80 6.93
C ARG A 112 -5.89 8.92 7.31
N ASP A 113 -5.26 8.82 8.47
CA ASP A 113 -4.42 9.87 9.02
C ASP A 113 -3.03 9.89 8.33
N HIS A 114 -2.49 8.71 7.99
CA HIS A 114 -1.13 8.58 7.41
C HIS A 114 -1.11 8.07 5.95
N ARG A 115 -2.27 7.84 5.32
CA ARG A 115 -2.30 7.26 3.95
C ARG A 115 -1.58 8.11 2.90
N ASP A 116 -1.49 9.43 3.10
CA ASP A 116 -0.76 10.33 2.21
C ASP A 116 0.76 10.12 2.36
N ASP A 117 1.23 9.79 3.56
CA ASP A 117 2.64 9.47 3.82
C ASP A 117 3.05 8.18 3.13
N TYR A 118 2.15 7.19 3.07
CA TYR A 118 2.39 5.93 2.35
C TYR A 118 2.61 6.18 0.85
N ALA A 119 1.89 7.13 0.26
CA ALA A 119 2.08 7.52 -1.13
C ALA A 119 3.45 8.16 -1.38
N GLN A 120 4.04 8.84 -0.38
CA GLN A 120 5.37 9.43 -0.48
C GLN A 120 6.50 8.37 -0.48
N LEU A 121 6.21 7.12 -0.07
CA LEU A 121 7.18 6.02 -0.13
C LEU A 121 7.48 5.54 -1.56
N LEU A 122 6.72 5.98 -2.56
CA LEU A 122 6.93 5.60 -3.96
C LEU A 122 7.98 6.49 -4.63
N VAL A 123 8.76 5.90 -5.52
CA VAL A 123 9.55 6.66 -6.50
C VAL A 123 8.61 7.36 -7.49
N GLU A 124 9.13 8.34 -8.24
CA GLU A 124 8.42 8.86 -9.42
C GLU A 124 8.13 7.76 -10.43
N GLY A 125 6.92 7.70 -10.95
CA GLY A 125 6.44 6.61 -11.79
C GLY A 125 6.10 5.31 -11.04
N GLY A 126 6.34 5.25 -9.73
CA GLY A 126 5.99 4.11 -8.88
C GLY A 126 4.49 3.87 -8.79
N VAL A 127 4.13 2.65 -8.48
CA VAL A 127 2.75 2.14 -8.50
C VAL A 127 2.23 1.95 -7.09
N LEU A 128 1.04 2.47 -6.80
CA LEU A 128 0.26 2.21 -5.60
C LEU A 128 -0.87 1.24 -5.94
N VAL A 129 -1.03 0.21 -5.14
CA VAL A 129 -2.24 -0.65 -5.15
C VAL A 129 -2.90 -0.57 -3.80
N HIS A 130 -4.15 -0.17 -3.75
CA HIS A 130 -4.94 -0.19 -2.53
C HIS A 130 -6.25 -0.94 -2.76
N VAL A 131 -6.50 -1.96 -1.92
CA VAL A 131 -7.73 -2.75 -1.91
C VAL A 131 -8.32 -2.68 -0.52
N GLN A 132 -9.57 -2.22 -0.40
CA GLN A 132 -10.25 -2.11 0.89
C GLN A 132 -11.74 -2.43 0.78
N GLN A 133 -12.28 -3.01 1.83
CA GLN A 133 -13.70 -3.24 1.94
C GLN A 133 -14.46 -1.93 2.14
N THR A 134 -15.65 -1.82 1.53
CA THR A 134 -16.47 -0.61 1.65
C THR A 134 -17.58 -0.77 2.69
N VAL A 135 -18.19 0.34 3.06
CA VAL A 135 -19.34 0.37 3.99
C VAL A 135 -20.54 -0.44 3.50
N VAL A 136 -20.66 -0.68 2.17
CA VAL A 136 -21.71 -1.51 1.57
C VAL A 136 -21.65 -2.96 2.07
N ASN A 137 -20.47 -3.42 2.52
CA ASN A 137 -20.34 -4.73 3.17
C ASN A 137 -21.29 -4.93 4.36
N LEU A 138 -21.63 -3.85 5.07
CA LEU A 138 -22.52 -3.92 6.23
C LEU A 138 -23.95 -4.30 5.89
N GLU A 139 -24.33 -4.28 4.61
CA GLU A 139 -25.62 -4.82 4.15
C GLU A 139 -25.72 -6.34 4.30
N ARG A 140 -24.57 -7.03 4.26
CA ARG A 140 -24.51 -8.51 4.30
C ARG A 140 -23.67 -9.07 5.45
N HIS A 141 -22.74 -8.27 5.98
CA HIS A 141 -21.75 -8.70 6.96
C HIS A 141 -21.72 -7.77 8.16
N ALA A 142 -21.80 -8.32 9.37
CA ALA A 142 -21.69 -7.52 10.60
C ALA A 142 -20.26 -7.04 10.90
N LYS A 143 -19.26 -7.52 10.15
CA LYS A 143 -17.84 -7.18 10.32
C LYS A 143 -17.18 -6.97 8.97
N PRO A 144 -16.09 -6.20 8.93
CA PRO A 144 -15.49 -5.41 10.01
C PRO A 144 -16.36 -4.22 10.42
N SER A 145 -16.00 -3.54 11.51
CA SER A 145 -16.72 -2.33 11.93
C SER A 145 -16.50 -1.18 10.95
N ARG A 146 -17.47 -0.25 10.84
CA ARG A 146 -17.46 0.86 9.86
C ARG A 146 -16.15 1.65 9.82
N ARG A 147 -15.47 1.81 10.95
CA ARG A 147 -14.20 2.55 11.03
C ARG A 147 -13.08 1.98 10.14
N PHE A 148 -13.17 0.69 9.79
CA PHE A 148 -12.22 -0.01 8.93
C PHE A 148 -12.68 -0.15 7.49
N LEU A 149 -13.79 0.49 7.13
CA LEU A 149 -14.38 0.44 5.82
C LEU A 149 -14.27 1.80 5.13
N VAL A 150 -14.03 1.81 3.83
CA VAL A 150 -14.07 3.03 3.04
C VAL A 150 -15.49 3.35 2.60
N GLU A 151 -15.80 4.63 2.44
CA GLU A 151 -17.03 5.07 1.79
C GLU A 151 -16.93 4.77 0.28
N GLN A 152 -18.07 4.74 -0.40
CA GLN A 152 -18.08 4.54 -1.85
C GLN A 152 -17.35 5.69 -2.56
N GLY A 153 -16.47 5.35 -3.50
CA GLY A 153 -15.64 6.31 -4.23
C GLY A 153 -14.45 6.86 -3.45
N GLU A 154 -14.33 6.62 -2.13
CA GLU A 154 -13.30 7.24 -1.29
C GLU A 154 -11.88 6.98 -1.78
N LEU A 155 -11.57 5.78 -2.31
CA LEU A 155 -10.22 5.49 -2.81
C LEU A 155 -9.89 6.30 -4.07
N ALA A 156 -10.81 6.37 -5.02
CA ALA A 156 -10.60 7.15 -6.25
C ALA A 156 -10.48 8.65 -5.95
N GLU A 157 -11.31 9.18 -5.06
CA GLU A 157 -11.24 10.57 -4.61
C GLU A 157 -9.90 10.86 -3.92
N TRP A 158 -9.41 9.93 -3.08
CA TRP A 158 -8.10 10.07 -2.46
C TRP A 158 -6.98 10.14 -3.50
N ILE A 159 -6.96 9.22 -4.48
CA ILE A 159 -5.97 9.20 -5.56
C ILE A 159 -5.97 10.52 -6.35
N ALA A 160 -7.14 11.05 -6.69
CA ALA A 160 -7.27 12.34 -7.37
C ALA A 160 -6.72 13.50 -6.51
N ARG A 161 -7.00 13.48 -5.21
CA ARG A 161 -6.56 14.52 -4.27
C ARG A 161 -5.03 14.56 -4.10
N ILE A 162 -4.36 13.42 -4.07
CA ILE A 162 -2.89 13.37 -3.97
C ILE A 162 -2.19 13.57 -5.32
N GLY A 163 -2.94 13.80 -6.41
CA GLY A 163 -2.40 14.08 -7.74
C GLY A 163 -1.74 12.89 -8.42
N PHE A 164 -2.16 11.66 -8.09
CA PHE A 164 -1.70 10.46 -8.79
C PHE A 164 -2.58 10.18 -10.01
N GLU A 165 -2.01 9.54 -11.01
CA GLU A 165 -2.73 9.00 -12.16
C GLU A 165 -3.49 7.74 -11.75
N LEU A 166 -4.82 7.74 -11.85
CA LEU A 166 -5.61 6.54 -11.65
C LEU A 166 -5.49 5.63 -12.90
N VAL A 167 -4.89 4.46 -12.74
CA VAL A 167 -4.61 3.53 -13.84
C VAL A 167 -5.70 2.48 -13.98
N ALA A 168 -6.21 1.97 -12.86
CA ALA A 168 -7.31 1.03 -12.81
C ALA A 168 -8.10 1.19 -11.52
N GLU A 169 -9.41 0.97 -11.60
CA GLU A 169 -10.28 0.95 -10.44
C GLU A 169 -11.37 -0.13 -10.57
N ARG A 170 -11.83 -0.59 -9.45
CA ARG A 170 -13.03 -1.43 -9.33
C ARG A 170 -13.70 -1.16 -7.99
N GLU A 171 -15.01 -1.02 -7.99
CA GLU A 171 -15.80 -1.03 -6.76
C GLU A 171 -17.04 -1.89 -6.98
N GLY A 172 -17.28 -2.84 -6.08
CA GLY A 172 -18.43 -3.73 -6.19
C GLY A 172 -18.28 -5.02 -5.38
N TRP A 173 -19.30 -5.86 -5.46
CA TRP A 173 -19.29 -7.21 -4.88
C TRP A 173 -18.37 -8.12 -5.70
N ASN A 174 -17.46 -8.80 -5.00
CA ASN A 174 -16.65 -9.85 -5.60
C ASN A 174 -17.32 -11.24 -5.45
N ASP A 175 -16.71 -12.27 -6.04
CA ASP A 175 -17.25 -13.64 -6.03
C ASP A 175 -17.27 -14.26 -4.62
N ASP A 176 -16.47 -13.74 -3.69
CA ASP A 176 -16.47 -14.16 -2.28
C ASP A 176 -17.59 -13.48 -1.47
N GLY A 177 -18.43 -12.67 -2.13
CA GLY A 177 -19.53 -11.95 -1.52
C GLY A 177 -19.10 -10.78 -0.65
N VAL A 178 -17.91 -10.24 -0.90
CA VAL A 178 -17.35 -9.07 -0.22
C VAL A 178 -17.44 -7.85 -1.16
N HIS A 179 -17.91 -6.72 -0.66
CA HIS A 179 -17.91 -5.48 -1.42
C HIS A 179 -16.61 -4.72 -1.18
N GLU A 180 -15.81 -4.56 -2.23
CA GLU A 180 -14.49 -3.95 -2.19
C GLU A 180 -14.38 -2.77 -3.15
N ALA A 181 -13.65 -1.75 -2.73
CA ALA A 181 -13.05 -0.74 -3.59
C ALA A 181 -11.57 -1.09 -3.77
N ALA A 182 -11.08 -0.98 -4.99
CA ALA A 182 -9.70 -1.27 -5.34
C ALA A 182 -9.21 -0.29 -6.39
N VAL A 183 -8.00 0.22 -6.21
CA VAL A 183 -7.34 1.16 -7.14
C VAL A 183 -5.91 0.74 -7.43
N ILE A 184 -5.49 0.99 -8.68
CA ILE A 184 -4.07 1.06 -9.06
C ILE A 184 -3.83 2.50 -9.52
N ALA A 185 -2.83 3.14 -8.92
CA ALA A 185 -2.48 4.50 -9.24
C ALA A 185 -0.97 4.63 -9.45
N ARG A 186 -0.55 5.59 -10.26
CA ARG A 186 0.84 5.89 -10.57
C ARG A 186 1.22 7.26 -10.03
N ARG A 187 2.33 7.33 -9.31
CA ARG A 187 2.90 8.60 -8.90
C ARG A 187 3.41 9.35 -10.14
N ILE A 188 2.79 10.49 -10.44
CA ILE A 188 3.23 11.34 -11.55
C ILE A 188 4.51 12.08 -11.13
N ALA A 189 5.48 12.17 -12.03
CA ALA A 189 6.64 13.02 -11.84
C ALA A 189 6.17 14.48 -11.69
N VAL A 190 6.57 15.14 -10.63
CA VAL A 190 6.36 16.60 -10.52
C VAL A 190 7.22 17.23 -11.60
N ALA A 191 6.60 17.87 -12.60
CA ALA A 191 7.34 18.64 -13.58
C ALA A 191 8.25 19.62 -12.82
N ALA A 192 9.56 19.54 -13.07
CA ALA A 192 10.51 20.48 -12.47
C ALA A 192 10.02 21.89 -12.81
N GLN A 193 9.67 22.68 -11.80
CA GLN A 193 9.41 24.09 -12.01
C GLN A 193 10.69 24.66 -12.63
N GLU A 194 10.58 25.20 -13.85
CA GLU A 194 11.68 25.97 -14.42
C GLU A 194 12.03 27.07 -13.40
N PRO A 195 13.31 27.24 -13.04
CA PRO A 195 13.69 28.28 -12.14
C PRO A 195 13.17 29.62 -12.69
N GLU A 196 12.49 30.39 -11.84
CA GLU A 196 12.08 31.75 -12.24
C GLU A 196 13.28 32.46 -12.82
N PRO A 197 13.13 33.16 -13.98
CA PRO A 197 14.22 33.87 -14.58
C PRO A 197 14.74 34.91 -13.57
N GLU A 198 16.04 34.90 -13.32
CA GLU A 198 16.68 35.87 -12.45
C GLU A 198 16.24 37.28 -12.85
N PRO A 199 15.86 38.12 -11.88
CA PRO A 199 15.51 39.52 -12.17
C PRO A 199 16.70 40.22 -12.85
N PRO A 200 16.45 41.02 -13.87
CA PRO A 200 17.52 41.71 -14.59
C PRO A 200 18.38 42.51 -13.61
N ALA A 201 19.69 42.38 -13.77
CA ALA A 201 20.66 43.14 -12.96
C ALA A 201 20.34 44.62 -12.98
N PRO A 202 20.45 45.33 -11.84
CA PRO A 202 20.17 46.75 -11.80
C PRO A 202 21.10 47.47 -12.77
N SER A 203 20.50 48.19 -13.72
CA SER A 203 21.24 49.02 -14.66
C SER A 203 22.02 50.12 -13.91
N GLY A 204 23.33 49.95 -13.79
CA GLY A 204 24.20 50.94 -13.19
C GLY A 204 24.17 52.23 -14.02
N GLY A 205 23.40 53.23 -13.52
CA GLY A 205 23.48 54.56 -14.04
C GLY A 205 24.83 55.19 -13.68
N PRO A 206 25.44 55.98 -14.57
CA PRO A 206 26.70 56.61 -14.27
C PRO A 206 26.57 57.67 -13.19
N TYR A 207 27.28 57.48 -12.09
CA TYR A 207 27.48 58.55 -11.13
C TYR A 207 28.25 59.75 -11.83
N ARG A 208 27.62 60.88 -11.85
CA ARG A 208 28.29 62.16 -12.07
C ARG A 208 28.57 62.83 -10.73
#